data_c11f8e47947a90928897f5b4164eb0e3
#
_entry.id   c11f8e47947a90928897f5b4164eb0e3
#
_cell.length_a   1.000
_cell.length_b   1.000
_cell.length_c   1.000
_cell.angle_alpha   90.00
_cell.angle_beta   90.00
_cell.angle_gamma   90.00
#
_symmetry.space_group_name_H-M   'P 1'
#
loop_
_entity.id
_entity.type
_entity.pdbx_description
1 polymer ?
#
loop_
_entity_poly.entity_id
_entity_poly.type
_entity_poly.pdbx_seq_one_letter_code
_entity_poly.pdbx_strand_id
1 'polypeptide(L)'
;YAKTGAGLFVRVAMYYSNSDLRLEEKPKPTIGEGELLVRIEASGICGTDCLEWYRVNRVPLVLGHEIAGVVAEAGRGVRPYKAGDRVSVSHHVPCGECRFCKSGHESVCDTLRKTNFDPGGFSEFVRVPKINIEKGGVYLLPQNVSFEEATFIEPLACVIRGQRLANFSRGKSVLVIGSGISGLLHIQLAR
;
A
#
# COMPACT_ATOMS: atom_id res chain seq x y z
N TYR A 1 13.02 10.43 20.07
CA TYR A 1 13.31 10.92 18.71
C TYR A 1 12.71 12.31 18.58
N ALA A 2 13.55 13.33 18.28
CA ALA A 2 13.17 14.72 18.20
C ALA A 2 12.13 14.93 17.09
N LYS A 3 11.04 15.63 17.39
CA LYS A 3 10.10 16.15 16.40
C LYS A 3 10.85 17.19 15.55
N THR A 4 11.32 16.78 14.38
CA THR A 4 11.79 17.72 13.37
C THR A 4 10.58 18.50 12.88
N GLY A 5 10.63 19.83 13.01
CA GLY A 5 9.63 20.76 12.49
C GLY A 5 9.38 20.53 11.00
N ALA A 6 8.34 21.14 10.44
CA ALA A 6 7.90 20.99 9.05
C ALA A 6 9.06 21.13 8.06
N GLY A 7 9.85 20.06 7.90
CA GLY A 7 11.03 20.02 7.03
C GLY A 7 10.58 20.00 5.57
N LEU A 8 11.34 20.70 4.75
CA LEU A 8 11.21 20.69 3.29
C LEU A 8 11.62 19.33 2.69
N PHE A 9 12.32 18.48 3.46
CA PHE A 9 12.84 17.18 3.08
C PHE A 9 12.32 16.09 4.01
N VAL A 10 12.25 14.87 3.48
CA VAL A 10 11.81 13.64 4.17
C VAL A 10 12.80 12.52 3.87
N ARG A 11 12.98 11.63 4.83
CA ARG A 11 13.85 10.47 4.65
C ARG A 11 13.09 9.39 3.88
N VAL A 12 13.82 8.72 3.00
CA VAL A 12 13.34 7.58 2.23
C VAL A 12 14.38 6.47 2.22
N ALA A 13 13.94 5.21 2.19
CA ALA A 13 14.82 4.10 1.90
C ALA A 13 14.87 3.89 0.38
N MET A 14 15.95 4.37 -0.23
CA MET A 14 16.19 4.25 -1.66
C MET A 14 16.76 2.88 -1.98
N TYR A 15 16.09 2.16 -2.86
CA TYR A 15 16.50 0.85 -3.34
C TYR A 15 17.26 0.96 -4.65
N TYR A 16 18.45 0.40 -4.69
CA TYR A 16 19.32 0.25 -5.88
C TYR A 16 19.48 -1.22 -6.27
N SER A 17 19.63 -2.12 -5.28
CA SER A 17 19.69 -3.57 -5.44
C SER A 17 19.35 -4.25 -4.10
N ASN A 18 19.24 -5.56 -4.06
CA ASN A 18 19.02 -6.30 -2.81
C ASN A 18 20.19 -6.14 -1.80
N SER A 19 21.37 -5.75 -2.27
CA SER A 19 22.54 -5.46 -1.42
C SER A 19 22.84 -3.97 -1.26
N ASP A 20 22.06 -3.08 -1.88
CA ASP A 20 22.28 -1.64 -1.84
C ASP A 20 20.96 -0.90 -1.57
N LEU A 21 20.71 -0.66 -0.28
CA LEU A 21 19.64 0.19 0.23
C LEU A 21 20.27 1.37 0.96
N ARG A 22 19.84 2.58 0.62
CA ARG A 22 20.39 3.80 1.19
C ARG A 22 19.30 4.64 1.82
N LEU A 23 19.60 5.19 3.01
CA LEU A 23 18.76 6.23 3.59
C LEU A 23 19.13 7.58 2.95
N GLU A 24 18.19 8.15 2.22
CA GLU A 24 18.38 9.40 1.49
C GLU A 24 17.30 10.41 1.88
N GLU A 25 17.57 11.68 1.59
CA GLU A 25 16.60 12.76 1.75
C GLU A 25 16.01 13.15 0.38
N LYS A 26 14.69 13.27 0.34
CA LYS A 26 13.97 13.79 -0.82
C LYS A 26 13.09 14.97 -0.42
N PRO A 27 12.75 15.86 -1.35
CA PRO A 27 11.74 16.88 -1.08
C PRO A 27 10.46 16.23 -0.56
N LYS A 28 9.88 16.81 0.51
CA LYS A 28 8.57 16.36 1.02
C LYS A 28 7.54 16.48 -0.10
N PRO A 29 6.75 15.42 -0.36
CA PRO A 29 5.73 15.48 -1.40
C PRO A 29 4.73 16.61 -1.14
N THR A 30 4.40 17.36 -2.17
CA THR A 30 3.33 18.35 -2.15
C THR A 30 2.06 17.76 -2.73
N ILE A 31 0.92 18.16 -2.19
CA ILE A 31 -0.39 17.66 -2.65
C ILE A 31 -1.17 18.73 -3.39
N GLY A 32 -1.98 18.28 -4.33
CA GLY A 32 -2.93 19.09 -5.06
C GLY A 32 -4.38 18.89 -4.58
N GLU A 33 -5.31 19.39 -5.37
CA GLU A 33 -6.73 19.18 -5.17
C GLU A 33 -7.09 17.70 -5.32
N GLY A 34 -7.87 17.16 -4.36
CA GLY A 34 -8.30 15.77 -4.38
C GLY A 34 -7.26 14.76 -3.90
N GLU A 35 -6.09 15.19 -3.41
CA GLU A 35 -5.01 14.34 -2.95
C GLU A 35 -4.83 14.36 -1.43
N LEU A 36 -4.17 13.35 -0.87
CA LEU A 36 -3.79 13.29 0.54
C LEU A 36 -2.27 13.23 0.68
N LEU A 37 -1.76 13.87 1.73
CA LEU A 37 -0.43 13.60 2.26
C LEU A 37 -0.58 12.73 3.51
N VAL A 38 0.01 11.55 3.49
CA VAL A 38 -0.02 10.61 4.62
C VAL A 38 1.38 10.52 5.22
N ARG A 39 1.47 10.75 6.54
CA ARG A 39 2.66 10.44 7.33
C ARG A 39 2.61 8.97 7.68
N ILE A 40 3.62 8.22 7.27
CA ILE A 40 3.68 6.77 7.50
C ILE A 40 4.10 6.51 8.95
N GLU A 41 3.37 5.64 9.62
CA GLU A 41 3.67 5.13 10.96
C GLU A 41 4.21 3.70 10.92
N ALA A 42 3.72 2.89 9.99
CA ALA A 42 4.20 1.53 9.75
C ALA A 42 4.13 1.18 8.27
N SER A 43 5.09 0.40 7.79
CA SER A 43 5.12 -0.16 6.44
C SER A 43 5.61 -1.59 6.51
N GLY A 44 4.81 -2.53 5.97
CA GLY A 44 5.19 -3.93 5.83
C GLY A 44 6.22 -4.12 4.72
N ILE A 45 6.97 -5.23 4.80
CA ILE A 45 7.92 -5.66 3.77
C ILE A 45 7.32 -6.85 3.03
N CYS A 46 6.99 -6.67 1.77
CA CYS A 46 6.47 -7.73 0.92
C CYS A 46 7.60 -8.55 0.30
N GLY A 47 7.36 -9.84 0.09
CA GLY A 47 8.30 -10.68 -0.66
C GLY A 47 8.62 -10.14 -2.07
N THR A 48 7.71 -9.37 -2.66
CA THR A 48 7.94 -8.71 -3.96
C THR A 48 8.97 -7.59 -3.89
N ASP A 49 9.25 -7.02 -2.72
CA ASP A 49 10.29 -5.99 -2.55
C ASP A 49 11.69 -6.58 -2.75
N CYS A 50 11.85 -7.91 -2.52
CA CYS A 50 13.10 -8.64 -2.70
C CYS A 50 13.30 -9.22 -4.11
N LEU A 51 12.37 -9.00 -5.06
CA LEU A 51 12.46 -9.50 -6.42
C LEU A 51 13.35 -8.59 -7.30
N GLU A 52 14.65 -8.71 -7.17
CA GLU A 52 15.62 -7.85 -7.86
C GLU A 52 15.45 -7.87 -9.38
N TRP A 53 15.28 -9.05 -9.98
CA TRP A 53 15.04 -9.21 -11.41
C TRP A 53 13.84 -8.41 -11.93
N TYR A 54 12.84 -8.21 -11.09
CA TYR A 54 11.66 -7.40 -11.41
C TYR A 54 11.92 -5.90 -11.26
N ARG A 55 12.88 -5.52 -10.41
CA ARG A 55 13.17 -4.12 -10.02
C ARG A 55 14.31 -3.50 -10.80
N VAL A 56 15.28 -4.30 -11.26
CA VAL A 56 16.56 -3.84 -11.84
C VAL A 56 16.42 -2.80 -12.95
N ASN A 57 15.37 -2.85 -13.75
CA ASN A 57 15.14 -1.89 -14.84
C ASN A 57 14.42 -0.59 -14.38
N ARG A 58 14.16 -0.44 -13.08
CA ARG A 58 13.40 0.69 -12.50
C ARG A 58 14.14 1.44 -11.42
N VAL A 59 15.31 0.95 -11.02
CA VAL A 59 16.14 1.58 -9.99
C VAL A 59 16.74 2.91 -10.48
N PRO A 60 16.98 3.90 -9.58
CA PRO A 60 16.65 3.87 -8.16
C PRO A 60 15.16 4.16 -7.90
N LEU A 61 14.58 3.51 -6.86
CA LEU A 61 13.17 3.72 -6.49
C LEU A 61 12.97 3.54 -4.98
N VAL A 62 11.88 4.10 -4.45
CA VAL A 62 11.42 3.81 -3.09
C VAL A 62 10.39 2.69 -3.17
N LEU A 63 10.63 1.60 -2.45
CA LEU A 63 9.73 0.46 -2.34
C LEU A 63 8.71 0.64 -1.19
N GLY A 64 8.02 -0.45 -0.84
CA GLY A 64 7.00 -0.47 0.20
C GLY A 64 5.62 -0.13 -0.34
N HIS A 65 4.63 -0.94 0.02
CA HIS A 65 3.24 -0.77 -0.46
C HIS A 65 2.20 -1.28 0.54
N GLU A 66 2.61 -1.77 1.67
CA GLU A 66 1.77 -2.25 2.78
C GLU A 66 1.80 -1.21 3.89
N ILE A 67 1.17 -0.05 3.69
CA ILE A 67 1.32 1.12 4.55
C ILE A 67 0.12 1.41 5.44
N ALA A 68 0.43 1.94 6.62
CA ALA A 68 -0.52 2.57 7.52
C ALA A 68 0.07 3.84 8.13
N GLY A 69 -0.76 4.83 8.36
CA GLY A 69 -0.31 6.10 8.88
C GLY A 69 -1.42 7.07 9.22
N VAL A 70 -1.05 8.33 9.32
CA VAL A 70 -1.94 9.44 9.66
C VAL A 70 -1.99 10.44 8.52
N VAL A 71 -3.18 10.86 8.14
CA VAL A 71 -3.36 11.96 7.19
C VAL A 71 -2.73 13.22 7.77
N ALA A 72 -1.65 13.68 7.17
CA ALA A 72 -0.97 14.92 7.57
C ALA A 72 -1.65 16.15 6.95
N GLU A 73 -2.04 16.04 5.68
CA GLU A 73 -2.71 17.10 4.95
C GLU A 73 -3.77 16.49 4.00
N ALA A 74 -4.91 17.18 3.84
CA ALA A 74 -5.95 16.83 2.89
C ALA A 74 -6.14 17.97 1.89
N GLY A 75 -6.02 17.66 0.61
CA GLY A 75 -6.24 18.61 -0.47
C GLY A 75 -7.70 19.06 -0.56
N ARG A 76 -7.94 20.19 -1.23
CA ARG A 76 -9.29 20.70 -1.43
C ARG A 76 -10.17 19.63 -2.13
N GLY A 77 -11.40 19.49 -1.66
CA GLY A 77 -12.37 18.55 -2.24
C GLY A 77 -12.25 17.10 -1.78
N VAL A 78 -11.24 16.75 -0.98
CA VAL A 78 -11.15 15.40 -0.40
C VAL A 78 -12.17 15.24 0.72
N ARG A 79 -13.05 14.26 0.57
CA ARG A 79 -14.01 13.85 1.62
C ARG A 79 -14.14 12.32 1.59
N PRO A 80 -14.32 11.65 2.74
CA PRO A 80 -14.55 12.19 4.10
C PRO A 80 -13.26 12.45 4.89
N TYR A 81 -12.07 12.31 4.30
CA TYR A 81 -10.78 12.32 5.02
C TYR A 81 -10.36 13.74 5.43
N LYS A 82 -9.69 13.82 6.60
CA LYS A 82 -9.13 15.05 7.16
C LYS A 82 -7.81 14.79 7.87
N ALA A 83 -7.03 15.84 8.12
CA ALA A 83 -5.81 15.74 8.92
C ALA A 83 -6.11 15.12 10.30
N GLY A 84 -5.24 14.21 10.73
CA GLY A 84 -5.36 13.43 11.95
C GLY A 84 -6.07 12.08 11.78
N ASP A 85 -6.73 11.82 10.66
CA ASP A 85 -7.35 10.51 10.41
C ASP A 85 -6.29 9.42 10.27
N ARG A 86 -6.54 8.29 10.92
CA ARG A 86 -5.72 7.08 10.82
C ARG A 86 -6.17 6.29 9.60
N VAL A 87 -5.23 5.94 8.72
CA VAL A 87 -5.55 5.30 7.44
C VAL A 87 -4.58 4.18 7.08
N SER A 88 -5.06 3.19 6.33
CA SER A 88 -4.25 2.35 5.45
C SER A 88 -4.56 2.74 4.00
N VAL A 89 -3.58 2.62 3.12
CA VAL A 89 -3.71 3.05 1.73
C VAL A 89 -3.27 1.95 0.78
N SER A 90 -4.14 1.60 -0.16
CA SER A 90 -3.78 0.75 -1.28
C SER A 90 -2.96 1.54 -2.31
N HIS A 91 -1.81 1.01 -2.69
CA HIS A 91 -0.96 1.64 -3.71
C HIS A 91 -1.56 1.52 -5.12
N HIS A 92 -2.33 0.47 -5.37
CA HIS A 92 -2.98 0.19 -6.64
C HIS A 92 -4.50 0.31 -6.54
N VAL A 93 -5.12 0.92 -7.55
CA VAL A 93 -6.57 0.96 -7.67
C VAL A 93 -6.99 0.67 -9.11
N PRO A 94 -8.00 -0.19 -9.34
CA PRO A 94 -8.53 -0.45 -10.67
C PRO A 94 -9.44 0.68 -11.14
N CYS A 95 -9.60 0.85 -12.45
CA CYS A 95 -10.52 1.86 -12.97
C CYS A 95 -12.02 1.55 -12.70
N GLY A 96 -12.36 0.26 -12.54
CA GLY A 96 -13.74 -0.19 -12.31
C GLY A 96 -14.59 -0.30 -13.60
N GLU A 97 -14.12 0.18 -14.75
CA GLU A 97 -14.94 0.32 -15.96
C GLU A 97 -14.40 -0.39 -17.22
N CYS A 98 -13.13 -0.75 -17.26
CA CYS A 98 -12.57 -1.49 -18.38
C CYS A 98 -13.11 -2.93 -18.42
N ARG A 99 -12.94 -3.60 -19.57
CA ARG A 99 -13.39 -4.98 -19.76
C ARG A 99 -12.89 -5.94 -18.69
N PHE A 100 -11.66 -5.75 -18.22
CA PHE A 100 -11.05 -6.59 -17.20
C PHE A 100 -11.72 -6.38 -15.83
N CYS A 101 -11.95 -5.13 -15.43
CA CYS A 101 -12.65 -4.84 -14.18
C CYS A 101 -14.08 -5.38 -14.20
N LYS A 102 -14.80 -5.20 -15.31
CA LYS A 102 -16.18 -5.71 -15.46
C LYS A 102 -16.29 -7.22 -15.42
N SER A 103 -15.21 -7.94 -15.73
CA SER A 103 -15.15 -9.40 -15.67
C SER A 103 -14.47 -9.98 -14.42
N GLY A 104 -14.14 -9.13 -13.41
CA GLY A 104 -13.52 -9.57 -12.16
C GLY A 104 -12.01 -9.83 -12.26
N HIS A 105 -11.38 -9.29 -13.29
CA HIS A 105 -9.94 -9.45 -13.55
C HIS A 105 -9.17 -8.13 -13.35
N GLU A 106 -9.42 -7.42 -12.25
CA GLU A 106 -8.86 -6.10 -11.94
C GLU A 106 -7.33 -6.08 -11.93
N SER A 107 -6.69 -7.20 -11.60
CA SER A 107 -5.22 -7.33 -11.56
C SER A 107 -4.52 -7.09 -12.90
N VAL A 108 -5.25 -7.18 -14.04
CA VAL A 108 -4.74 -6.86 -15.37
C VAL A 108 -5.27 -5.53 -15.91
N CYS A 109 -5.93 -4.73 -15.08
CA CYS A 109 -6.36 -3.38 -15.43
C CYS A 109 -5.15 -2.46 -15.62
N ASP A 110 -5.09 -1.72 -16.73
CA ASP A 110 -3.98 -0.80 -17.02
C ASP A 110 -3.88 0.33 -15.99
N THR A 111 -5.01 0.82 -15.49
CA THR A 111 -5.04 1.83 -14.43
C THR A 111 -4.40 1.29 -13.15
N LEU A 112 -4.79 0.09 -12.72
CA LEU A 112 -4.20 -0.56 -11.54
C LEU A 112 -2.69 -0.70 -11.68
N ARG A 113 -2.21 -1.13 -12.84
CA ARG A 113 -0.77 -1.34 -13.09
C ARG A 113 0.06 -0.05 -13.15
N LYS A 114 -0.59 1.10 -13.34
CA LYS A 114 0.05 2.43 -13.46
C LYS A 114 -0.14 3.31 -12.23
N THR A 115 -1.11 3.00 -11.36
CA THR A 115 -1.32 3.76 -10.12
C THR A 115 -0.28 3.39 -9.07
N ASN A 116 0.12 4.37 -8.28
CA ASN A 116 0.93 4.20 -7.08
C ASN A 116 0.85 5.49 -6.28
N PHE A 117 1.21 5.44 -4.99
CA PHE A 117 1.52 6.64 -4.24
C PHE A 117 2.99 7.02 -4.42
N ASP A 118 3.35 8.25 -4.09
CA ASP A 118 4.66 8.83 -4.35
C ASP A 118 5.29 9.32 -3.04
N PRO A 119 6.57 8.95 -2.76
CA PRO A 119 7.52 8.21 -3.58
C PRO A 119 7.42 6.67 -3.45
N GLY A 120 6.87 6.14 -2.39
CA GLY A 120 6.76 4.74 -2.02
C GLY A 120 6.67 4.59 -0.51
N GLY A 121 6.25 3.42 -0.03
CA GLY A 121 5.90 3.20 1.37
C GLY A 121 7.08 3.22 2.35
N PHE A 122 8.31 3.02 1.87
CA PHE A 122 9.50 3.15 2.72
C PHE A 122 10.01 4.59 2.75
N SER A 123 9.12 5.51 3.13
CA SER A 123 9.36 6.95 3.31
C SER A 123 8.61 7.48 4.52
N GLU A 124 8.99 8.65 5.02
CA GLU A 124 8.27 9.29 6.14
C GLU A 124 6.89 9.82 5.73
N PHE A 125 6.75 10.23 4.46
CA PHE A 125 5.51 10.75 3.90
C PHE A 125 5.28 10.24 2.48
N VAL A 126 4.02 10.01 2.14
CA VAL A 126 3.59 9.71 0.77
C VAL A 126 2.45 10.64 0.35
N ARG A 127 2.49 11.04 -0.90
CA ARG A 127 1.36 11.63 -1.60
C ARG A 127 0.49 10.52 -2.14
N VAL A 128 -0.77 10.55 -1.78
CA VAL A 128 -1.80 9.63 -2.28
C VAL A 128 -2.57 10.34 -3.40
N PRO A 129 -2.46 9.86 -4.64
CA PRO A 129 -3.12 10.51 -5.79
C PRO A 129 -4.64 10.50 -5.68
N LYS A 130 -5.27 11.49 -6.28
CA LYS A 130 -6.73 11.64 -6.35
C LYS A 130 -7.44 10.35 -6.76
N ILE A 131 -6.92 9.64 -7.77
CA ILE A 131 -7.53 8.41 -8.27
C ILE A 131 -7.62 7.31 -7.19
N ASN A 132 -6.61 7.19 -6.30
CA ASN A 132 -6.65 6.23 -5.21
C ASN A 132 -7.80 6.52 -4.25
N ILE A 133 -8.07 7.80 -4.00
CA ILE A 133 -9.18 8.25 -3.13
C ILE A 133 -10.52 8.00 -3.82
N GLU A 134 -10.68 8.43 -5.06
CA GLU A 134 -11.91 8.28 -5.85
C GLU A 134 -12.31 6.83 -6.08
N LYS A 135 -11.33 5.92 -6.18
CA LYS A 135 -11.56 4.48 -6.38
C LYS A 135 -11.58 3.68 -5.06
N GLY A 136 -11.64 4.36 -3.91
CA GLY A 136 -11.80 3.72 -2.60
C GLY A 136 -10.54 3.00 -2.10
N GLY A 137 -9.36 3.46 -2.50
CA GLY A 137 -8.07 2.89 -2.06
C GLY A 137 -7.56 3.43 -0.73
N VAL A 138 -8.35 4.19 0.02
CA VAL A 138 -8.00 4.70 1.35
C VAL A 138 -9.01 4.19 2.37
N TYR A 139 -8.53 3.60 3.46
CA TYR A 139 -9.34 2.95 4.49
C TYR A 139 -9.12 3.62 5.84
N LEU A 140 -10.18 4.14 6.45
CA LEU A 140 -10.12 4.64 7.83
C LEU A 140 -9.89 3.48 8.79
N LEU A 141 -8.92 3.63 9.69
CA LEU A 141 -8.58 2.62 10.68
C LEU A 141 -9.36 2.84 11.98
N PRO A 142 -10.01 1.80 12.52
CA PRO A 142 -10.58 1.84 13.87
C PRO A 142 -9.49 2.12 14.92
N GLN A 143 -9.88 2.70 16.05
CA GLN A 143 -8.92 3.04 17.12
C GLN A 143 -8.25 1.82 17.76
N ASN A 144 -8.90 0.67 17.74
CA ASN A 144 -8.41 -0.59 18.29
C ASN A 144 -7.52 -1.39 17.34
N VAL A 145 -7.25 -0.91 16.13
CA VAL A 145 -6.30 -1.52 15.18
C VAL A 145 -5.01 -0.73 15.22
N SER A 146 -3.87 -1.35 15.50
CA SER A 146 -2.57 -0.68 15.46
C SER A 146 -2.14 -0.40 14.01
N PHE A 147 -1.13 0.45 13.83
CA PHE A 147 -0.60 0.70 12.48
C PHE A 147 0.14 -0.51 11.94
N GLU A 148 0.80 -1.28 12.82
CA GLU A 148 1.47 -2.53 12.47
C GLU A 148 0.47 -3.59 12.01
N GLU A 149 -0.66 -3.75 12.70
CA GLU A 149 -1.75 -4.64 12.27
C GLU A 149 -2.33 -4.19 10.93
N ALA A 150 -2.47 -2.89 10.72
CA ALA A 150 -3.03 -2.34 9.48
C ALA A 150 -2.14 -2.55 8.26
N THR A 151 -0.84 -2.82 8.42
CA THR A 151 0.03 -3.20 7.28
C THR A 151 -0.39 -4.53 6.66
N PHE A 152 -1.10 -5.40 7.40
CA PHE A 152 -1.61 -6.67 6.89
C PHE A 152 -2.87 -6.53 6.03
N ILE A 153 -3.47 -5.35 5.89
CA ILE A 153 -4.68 -5.14 5.07
C ILE A 153 -4.42 -5.53 3.62
N GLU A 154 -3.30 -5.08 3.05
CA GLU A 154 -2.95 -5.38 1.66
C GLU A 154 -2.68 -6.87 1.44
N PRO A 155 -1.75 -7.54 2.16
CA PRO A 155 -1.49 -8.97 1.96
C PRO A 155 -2.70 -9.85 2.30
N LEU A 156 -3.53 -9.47 3.27
CA LEU A 156 -4.78 -10.19 3.56
C LEU A 156 -5.77 -10.07 2.40
N ALA A 157 -5.89 -8.92 1.76
CA ALA A 157 -6.73 -8.75 0.58
C ALA A 157 -6.29 -9.66 -0.57
N CYS A 158 -4.98 -9.84 -0.77
CA CYS A 158 -4.43 -10.79 -1.74
C CYS A 158 -4.84 -12.24 -1.43
N VAL A 159 -4.75 -12.63 -0.17
CA VAL A 159 -5.15 -13.97 0.30
C VAL A 159 -6.65 -14.21 0.13
N ILE A 160 -7.48 -13.25 0.52
CA ILE A 160 -8.94 -13.31 0.33
C ILE A 160 -9.29 -13.50 -1.14
N ARG A 161 -8.65 -12.71 -2.01
CA ARG A 161 -8.84 -12.82 -3.46
C ARG A 161 -8.42 -14.20 -3.96
N GLY A 162 -7.27 -14.73 -3.54
CA GLY A 162 -6.80 -16.07 -3.91
C GLY A 162 -7.79 -17.15 -3.54
N GLN A 163 -8.31 -17.16 -2.33
CA GLN A 163 -9.32 -18.14 -1.89
C GLN A 163 -10.65 -18.00 -2.64
N ARG A 164 -11.10 -16.77 -2.93
CA ARG A 164 -12.30 -16.54 -3.73
C ARG A 164 -12.16 -17.09 -5.15
N LEU A 165 -11.03 -16.82 -5.82
CA LEU A 165 -10.76 -17.33 -7.17
C LEU A 165 -10.64 -18.84 -7.21
N ALA A 166 -10.15 -19.48 -6.16
CA ALA A 166 -10.13 -20.93 -5.99
C ALA A 166 -11.50 -21.53 -5.61
N ASN A 167 -12.55 -20.72 -5.50
CA ASN A 167 -13.86 -21.13 -4.98
C ASN A 167 -13.75 -21.89 -3.64
N PHE A 168 -12.80 -21.49 -2.78
CA PHE A 168 -12.65 -22.07 -1.46
C PHE A 168 -13.83 -21.66 -0.58
N SER A 169 -14.44 -22.64 0.09
CA SER A 169 -15.63 -22.42 0.91
C SER A 169 -15.72 -23.44 2.05
N ARG A 170 -16.62 -23.20 2.98
CA ARG A 170 -16.85 -24.08 4.12
C ARG A 170 -17.07 -25.53 3.67
N GLY A 171 -16.47 -26.49 4.39
CA GLY A 171 -16.54 -27.92 4.11
C GLY A 171 -15.52 -28.43 3.10
N LYS A 172 -14.68 -27.57 2.55
CA LYS A 172 -13.55 -27.97 1.70
C LYS A 172 -12.27 -28.11 2.51
N SER A 173 -11.39 -29.00 2.06
CA SER A 173 -10.02 -29.11 2.58
C SER A 173 -9.06 -28.30 1.71
N VAL A 174 -8.05 -27.70 2.33
CA VAL A 174 -7.00 -26.94 1.65
C VAL A 174 -5.64 -27.41 2.14
N LEU A 175 -4.70 -27.54 1.22
CA LEU A 175 -3.29 -27.72 1.51
C LEU A 175 -2.57 -26.40 1.25
N VAL A 176 -1.90 -25.84 2.27
CA VAL A 176 -1.08 -24.63 2.15
C VAL A 176 0.38 -25.06 2.19
N ILE A 177 1.11 -24.78 1.08
CA ILE A 177 2.56 -25.05 0.99
C ILE A 177 3.29 -23.74 1.20
N GLY A 178 4.03 -23.66 2.31
CA GLY A 178 4.75 -22.46 2.74
C GLY A 178 4.15 -21.83 4.00
N SER A 179 5.02 -21.41 4.92
CA SER A 179 4.67 -20.84 6.22
C SER A 179 5.14 -19.39 6.40
N GLY A 180 5.36 -18.68 5.29
CA GLY A 180 5.54 -17.23 5.30
C GLY A 180 4.21 -16.50 5.56
N ILE A 181 4.23 -15.16 5.55
CA ILE A 181 3.07 -14.31 5.84
C ILE A 181 1.83 -14.75 5.07
N SER A 182 1.93 -14.92 3.75
CA SER A 182 0.79 -15.35 2.93
C SER A 182 0.26 -16.72 3.35
N GLY A 183 1.14 -17.69 3.62
CA GLY A 183 0.72 -19.02 4.07
C GLY A 183 -0.02 -18.98 5.41
N LEU A 184 0.51 -18.23 6.37
CA LEU A 184 -0.14 -18.05 7.68
C LEU A 184 -1.50 -17.37 7.56
N LEU A 185 -1.61 -16.33 6.72
CA LEU A 185 -2.89 -15.65 6.46
C LEU A 185 -3.89 -16.59 5.76
N HIS A 186 -3.43 -17.45 4.82
CA HIS A 186 -4.29 -18.48 4.21
C HIS A 186 -4.84 -19.47 5.23
N ILE A 187 -3.99 -19.92 6.18
CA ILE A 187 -4.38 -20.85 7.24
C ILE A 187 -5.39 -20.19 8.18
N GLN A 188 -5.15 -18.95 8.59
CA GLN A 188 -6.06 -18.22 9.47
C GLN A 188 -7.42 -17.97 8.82
N LEU A 189 -7.43 -17.60 7.55
CA LEU A 189 -8.67 -17.33 6.82
C LEU A 189 -9.46 -18.60 6.50
N ALA A 190 -8.81 -19.77 6.43
CA ALA A 190 -9.43 -21.05 6.12
C ALA A 190 -10.11 -21.73 7.34
N ARG A 191 -9.92 -21.22 8.54
CA ARG A 191 -10.58 -21.68 9.77
C ARG A 191 -12.03 -21.19 9.84
#